data_c7a93e032586a04654bb62b291ff6b1a
#
_entry.id   c7a93e032586a04654bb62b291ff6b1a
#
_cell.length_a   1.000
_cell.length_b   1.000
_cell.length_c   1.000
_cell.angle_alpha   90.00
_cell.angle_beta   90.00
_cell.angle_gamma   90.00
#
_symmetry.space_group_name_H-M   'P 1'
#
loop_
_entity.id
_entity.type
_entity.pdbx_description
1 polymer ?
#
loop_
_entity_poly.entity_id
_entity_poly.type
_entity_poly.pdbx_seq_one_letter_code
_entity_poly.pdbx_strand_id
1 'polypeptide(L)'
;MPWKGRKCMIKIACVGDNVVDINYIDGIVNPGGNCVNVAVYCSQMGHKAAYVGVLADDDYAKVITDSLKKNQVAYDMSPVGHGETGRCFINLVDGDRIIGDENDGGLLKASPLRLDEKLIMYLKKFDIVHTSCYSYIDDELEKIKDAGIP
;
A
#
# COMPACT_ATOMS: atom_id res chain seq x y z
N MET A 1 -23.23 -3.95 -27.93
CA MET A 1 -24.10 -4.05 -26.73
C MET A 1 -23.28 -3.59 -25.53
N PRO A 2 -23.72 -2.58 -24.77
CA PRO A 2 -22.99 -2.21 -23.56
C PRO A 2 -23.14 -3.31 -22.51
N TRP A 3 -22.03 -3.73 -21.93
CA TRP A 3 -21.96 -4.74 -20.90
C TRP A 3 -22.72 -4.26 -19.64
N LYS A 4 -23.95 -4.75 -19.46
CA LYS A 4 -24.75 -4.51 -18.24
C LYS A 4 -24.34 -5.54 -17.15
N GLY A 5 -23.09 -5.59 -16.82
CA GLY A 5 -22.63 -6.35 -15.66
C GLY A 5 -23.10 -5.68 -14.37
N ARG A 6 -23.71 -6.40 -13.47
CA ARG A 6 -23.89 -5.95 -12.08
C ARG A 6 -22.50 -5.52 -11.57
N LYS A 7 -22.37 -4.28 -11.11
CA LYS A 7 -21.16 -3.81 -10.46
C LYS A 7 -20.97 -4.65 -9.19
N CYS A 8 -20.27 -5.76 -9.30
CA CYS A 8 -19.95 -6.59 -8.14
C CYS A 8 -18.96 -5.81 -7.30
N MET A 9 -19.40 -5.33 -6.14
CA MET A 9 -18.53 -4.67 -5.18
C MET A 9 -17.69 -5.74 -4.50
N ILE A 10 -16.39 -5.72 -4.71
CA ILE A 10 -15.43 -6.58 -4.01
C ILE A 10 -14.84 -5.86 -2.80
N LYS A 11 -14.32 -6.65 -1.88
CA LYS A 11 -13.52 -6.19 -0.74
C LYS A 11 -12.08 -6.62 -0.98
N ILE A 12 -11.17 -5.66 -1.04
CA ILE A 12 -9.74 -5.93 -1.25
C ILE A 12 -8.93 -5.44 -0.05
N ALA A 13 -8.00 -6.26 0.42
CA ALA A 13 -6.96 -5.83 1.35
C ALA A 13 -5.63 -5.75 0.60
N CYS A 14 -4.97 -4.60 0.65
CA CYS A 14 -3.65 -4.39 0.08
C CYS A 14 -2.62 -4.40 1.21
N VAL A 15 -1.72 -5.39 1.18
CA VAL A 15 -0.79 -5.67 2.28
C VAL A 15 0.64 -5.42 1.83
N GLY A 16 1.30 -4.43 2.42
CA GLY A 16 2.72 -4.22 2.19
C GLY A 16 3.15 -2.77 1.95
N ASP A 17 3.73 -2.51 0.77
CA ASP A 17 4.55 -1.34 0.52
C ASP A 17 3.81 -0.01 0.56
N ASN A 18 4.51 0.93 1.19
CA ASN A 18 4.19 2.35 1.21
C ASN A 18 5.50 3.15 1.10
N VAL A 19 5.49 4.13 0.25
CA VAL A 19 6.59 5.08 0.07
C VAL A 19 6.00 6.45 -0.26
N VAL A 20 6.81 7.49 -0.21
CA VAL A 20 6.48 8.75 -0.87
C VAL A 20 7.29 8.90 -2.15
N ASP A 21 6.61 9.32 -3.20
CA ASP A 21 7.22 9.69 -4.48
C ASP A 21 7.61 11.16 -4.44
N ILE A 22 8.90 11.46 -4.48
CA ILE A 22 9.45 12.82 -4.42
C ILE A 22 9.94 13.21 -5.81
N ASN A 23 9.35 14.25 -6.39
CA ASN A 23 9.81 14.78 -7.66
C ASN A 23 11.10 15.60 -7.45
N TYR A 24 12.15 15.24 -8.17
CA TYR A 24 13.46 15.89 -8.08
C TYR A 24 13.46 17.37 -8.49
N ILE A 25 12.56 17.75 -9.43
CA ILE A 25 12.59 19.08 -10.03
C ILE A 25 11.93 20.12 -9.14
N ASP A 26 10.76 19.79 -8.58
CA ASP A 26 9.92 20.74 -7.84
C ASP A 26 9.74 20.37 -6.37
N GLY A 27 10.28 19.23 -5.93
CA GLY A 27 10.17 18.74 -4.57
C GLY A 27 8.75 18.31 -4.17
N ILE A 28 7.83 18.18 -5.11
CA ILE A 28 6.48 17.73 -4.83
C ILE A 28 6.50 16.30 -4.31
N VAL A 29 5.86 16.08 -3.17
CA VAL A 29 5.75 14.79 -2.49
C VAL A 29 4.35 14.23 -2.71
N ASN A 30 4.29 13.02 -3.27
CA ASN A 30 3.05 12.30 -3.50
C ASN A 30 3.04 10.97 -2.73
N PRO A 31 1.86 10.48 -2.31
CA PRO A 31 1.76 9.14 -1.76
C PRO A 31 2.06 8.12 -2.85
N GLY A 32 2.84 7.10 -2.53
CA GLY A 32 3.27 6.04 -3.43
C GLY A 32 3.28 4.67 -2.74
N GLY A 33 3.81 3.70 -3.45
CA GLY A 33 3.77 2.28 -3.08
C GLY A 33 2.64 1.54 -3.80
N ASN A 34 2.95 0.34 -4.31
CA ASN A 34 1.98 -0.43 -5.10
C ASN A 34 0.73 -0.77 -4.28
N CYS A 35 0.90 -1.20 -3.02
CA CYS A 35 -0.21 -1.57 -2.16
C CYS A 35 -1.09 -0.37 -1.80
N VAL A 36 -0.50 0.80 -1.52
CA VAL A 36 -1.24 2.05 -1.29
C VAL A 36 -2.01 2.45 -2.54
N ASN A 37 -1.35 2.44 -3.70
CA ASN A 37 -1.95 2.84 -4.97
C ASN A 37 -3.13 1.93 -5.36
N VAL A 38 -2.98 0.62 -5.25
CA VAL A 38 -4.06 -0.34 -5.56
C VAL A 38 -5.24 -0.15 -4.62
N ALA A 39 -5.01 0.04 -3.32
CA ALA A 39 -6.08 0.30 -2.35
C ALA A 39 -6.87 1.58 -2.70
N VAL A 40 -6.15 2.67 -3.02
CA VAL A 40 -6.76 3.95 -3.38
C VAL A 40 -7.57 3.83 -4.67
N TYR A 41 -7.00 3.25 -5.73
CA TYR A 41 -7.70 3.11 -7.01
C TYR A 41 -8.91 2.17 -6.92
N CYS A 42 -8.80 1.07 -6.19
CA CYS A 42 -9.95 0.18 -5.95
C CYS A 42 -11.09 0.92 -5.23
N SER A 43 -10.77 1.74 -4.23
CA SER A 43 -11.77 2.56 -3.55
C SER A 43 -12.41 3.59 -4.50
N GLN A 44 -11.62 4.30 -5.32
CA GLN A 44 -12.13 5.25 -6.32
C GLN A 44 -13.03 4.57 -7.37
N MET A 45 -12.78 3.31 -7.69
CA MET A 45 -13.64 2.52 -8.58
C MET A 45 -14.93 2.02 -7.89
N GLY A 46 -15.12 2.31 -6.61
CA GLY A 46 -16.32 1.97 -5.84
C GLY A 46 -16.27 0.57 -5.20
N HIS A 47 -15.08 0.03 -5.00
CA HIS A 47 -14.85 -1.17 -4.21
C HIS A 47 -14.55 -0.81 -2.74
N LYS A 48 -14.67 -1.79 -1.82
CA LYS A 48 -14.20 -1.61 -0.44
C LYS A 48 -12.73 -1.99 -0.37
N ALA A 49 -11.89 -1.04 0.05
CA ALA A 49 -10.46 -1.27 0.16
C ALA A 49 -9.95 -1.06 1.58
N ALA A 50 -8.97 -1.87 1.97
CA ALA A 50 -8.17 -1.66 3.16
C ALA A 50 -6.69 -1.72 2.79
N TYR A 51 -5.89 -0.99 3.54
CA TYR A 51 -4.45 -1.04 3.48
C TYR A 51 -3.92 -1.57 4.82
N VAL A 52 -2.93 -2.47 4.78
CA VAL A 52 -2.21 -2.99 5.94
C VAL A 52 -0.71 -3.02 5.63
N GLY A 53 0.04 -2.17 6.28
CA GLY A 53 1.50 -2.09 6.15
C GLY A 53 2.09 -1.35 7.34
N VAL A 54 3.39 -1.48 7.55
CA VAL A 54 4.06 -0.74 8.63
C VAL A 54 4.16 0.72 8.24
N LEU A 55 3.56 1.60 9.02
CA LEU A 55 3.62 3.04 8.85
C LEU A 55 4.69 3.63 9.79
N ALA A 56 5.44 4.60 9.32
CA ALA A 56 6.34 5.38 10.15
C ALA A 56 5.58 6.46 10.95
N ASP A 57 6.28 7.11 11.86
CA ASP A 57 5.76 8.22 12.68
C ASP A 57 6.26 9.61 12.22
N ASP A 58 6.69 9.71 10.95
CA ASP A 58 7.22 10.92 10.34
C ASP A 58 6.18 11.73 9.53
N ASP A 59 6.60 12.88 9.01
CA ASP A 59 5.72 13.74 8.20
C ASP A 59 5.34 13.12 6.85
N TYR A 60 6.18 12.25 6.29
CA TYR A 60 5.87 11.54 5.06
C TYR A 60 4.78 10.47 5.26
N ALA A 61 4.73 9.83 6.41
CA ALA A 61 3.63 8.93 6.76
C ALA A 61 2.27 9.63 6.76
N LYS A 62 2.23 10.93 7.10
CA LYS A 62 1.00 11.74 7.01
C LYS A 62 0.53 11.90 5.57
N VAL A 63 1.44 12.07 4.61
CA VAL A 63 1.07 12.16 3.18
C VAL A 63 0.34 10.90 2.74
N ILE A 64 0.83 9.73 3.16
CA ILE A 64 0.21 8.44 2.86
C ILE A 64 -1.14 8.29 3.56
N THR A 65 -1.19 8.51 4.88
CA THR A 65 -2.41 8.33 5.67
C THR A 65 -3.51 9.31 5.29
N ASP A 66 -3.17 10.55 4.92
CA ASP A 66 -4.11 11.54 4.42
C ASP A 66 -4.72 11.12 3.07
N SER A 67 -3.90 10.51 2.19
CA SER A 67 -4.39 9.94 0.94
C SER A 67 -5.35 8.77 1.19
N LEU A 68 -4.97 7.83 2.07
CA LEU A 68 -5.84 6.70 2.44
C LEU A 68 -7.18 7.19 3.02
N LYS A 69 -7.13 8.14 3.95
CA LYS A 69 -8.31 8.74 4.58
C LYS A 69 -9.19 9.47 3.57
N LYS A 70 -8.61 10.31 2.71
CA LYS A 70 -9.31 11.05 1.65
C LYS A 70 -10.07 10.11 0.72
N ASN A 71 -9.48 8.96 0.42
CA ASN A 71 -10.05 7.96 -0.47
C ASN A 71 -10.85 6.87 0.27
N GLN A 72 -11.17 7.06 1.55
CA GLN A 72 -11.98 6.14 2.36
C GLN A 72 -11.42 4.70 2.40
N VAL A 73 -10.11 4.56 2.34
CA VAL A 73 -9.41 3.28 2.53
C VAL A 73 -9.20 3.07 4.03
N ALA A 74 -9.64 1.93 4.56
CA ALA A 74 -9.40 1.55 5.95
C ALA A 74 -7.92 1.21 6.14
N TYR A 75 -7.29 1.71 7.22
CA TYR A 75 -5.89 1.39 7.55
C TYR A 75 -5.62 1.24 9.06
N ASP A 76 -6.69 1.08 9.82
CA ASP A 76 -6.68 0.94 11.29
C ASP A 76 -5.93 -0.30 11.79
N MET A 77 -5.69 -1.27 10.90
CA MET A 77 -4.89 -2.46 11.20
C MET A 77 -3.41 -2.32 10.83
N SER A 78 -2.98 -1.19 10.31
CA SER A 78 -1.58 -0.89 10.01
C SER A 78 -0.84 -0.51 11.29
N PRO A 79 0.20 -1.27 11.70
CA PRO A 79 1.01 -0.87 12.85
C PRO A 79 1.81 0.40 12.52
N VAL A 80 1.97 1.25 13.54
CA VAL A 80 2.83 2.44 13.47
C VAL A 80 4.08 2.17 14.28
N GLY A 81 5.25 2.42 13.69
CA GLY A 81 6.53 2.26 14.32
C GLY A 81 7.38 3.54 14.24
N HIS A 82 8.40 3.62 15.07
CA HIS A 82 9.36 4.73 15.05
C HIS A 82 10.37 4.53 13.93
N GLY A 83 10.45 5.50 13.02
CA GLY A 83 11.37 5.44 11.88
C GLY A 83 10.98 6.35 10.74
N GLU A 84 11.57 6.15 9.59
CA GLU A 84 11.35 6.95 8.39
C GLU A 84 10.49 6.20 7.37
N THR A 85 9.56 6.90 6.73
CA THR A 85 8.82 6.41 5.58
C THR A 85 9.75 6.18 4.39
N GLY A 86 9.52 5.11 3.65
CA GLY A 86 10.27 4.84 2.41
C GLY A 86 10.10 5.97 1.39
N ARG A 87 11.15 6.21 0.60
CA ARG A 87 11.22 7.29 -0.38
C ARG A 87 11.59 6.75 -1.75
N CYS A 88 10.92 7.28 -2.77
CA CYS A 88 11.23 7.03 -4.17
C CYS A 88 11.44 8.38 -4.85
N PHE A 89 12.65 8.64 -5.32
CA PHE A 89 12.94 9.87 -6.06
C PHE A 89 12.64 9.66 -7.54
N ILE A 90 11.84 10.58 -8.10
CA ILE A 90 11.37 10.50 -9.48
C ILE A 90 11.84 11.73 -10.23
N ASN A 91 12.49 11.50 -11.36
CA ASN A 91 12.83 12.53 -12.33
C ASN A 91 11.99 12.34 -13.60
N LEU A 92 11.67 13.44 -14.27
CA LEU A 92 11.04 13.44 -15.58
C LEU A 92 12.06 13.91 -16.62
N VAL A 93 12.41 13.04 -17.56
CA VAL A 93 13.33 13.35 -18.66
C VAL A 93 12.60 13.05 -19.96
N ASP A 94 12.41 14.07 -20.80
CA ASP A 94 11.72 13.96 -22.08
C ASP A 94 10.31 13.33 -22.01
N GLY A 95 9.62 13.53 -20.88
CA GLY A 95 8.29 12.96 -20.62
C GLY A 95 8.31 11.54 -20.03
N ASP A 96 9.47 10.93 -19.94
CA ASP A 96 9.65 9.61 -19.31
C ASP A 96 10.01 9.73 -17.83
N ARG A 97 9.51 8.79 -17.07
CA ARG A 97 9.70 8.68 -15.63
C ARG A 97 10.96 7.90 -15.33
N ILE A 98 11.96 8.57 -14.82
CA ILE A 98 13.22 7.94 -14.37
C ILE A 98 13.19 7.84 -12.85
N ILE A 99 13.29 6.61 -12.37
CA ILE A 99 13.38 6.30 -10.95
C ILE A 99 14.85 6.35 -10.55
N GLY A 100 15.19 7.21 -9.60
CA GLY A 100 16.57 7.36 -9.12
C GLY A 100 17.03 6.16 -8.27
N ASP A 101 18.35 6.05 -8.11
CA ASP A 101 18.98 4.97 -7.34
C ASP A 101 18.82 5.10 -5.82
N GLU A 102 18.28 6.24 -5.34
CA GLU A 102 18.12 6.57 -3.92
C GLU A 102 16.79 6.07 -3.34
N ASN A 103 16.26 4.96 -3.88
CA ASN A 103 15.03 4.38 -3.36
C ASN A 103 15.30 3.65 -2.05
N ASP A 104 14.64 4.08 -0.99
CA ASP A 104 14.72 3.45 0.32
C ASP A 104 13.34 2.94 0.75
N GLY A 105 13.26 1.66 1.13
CA GLY A 105 12.03 1.05 1.65
C GLY A 105 11.65 1.52 3.06
N GLY A 106 12.49 2.33 3.70
CA GLY A 106 12.25 2.93 5.00
C GLY A 106 11.96 1.92 6.11
N LEU A 107 11.09 2.31 7.02
CA LEU A 107 10.72 1.48 8.17
C LEU A 107 10.14 0.13 7.77
N LEU A 108 9.33 0.06 6.70
CA LEU A 108 8.77 -1.21 6.24
C LEU A 108 9.86 -2.22 5.86
N LYS A 109 10.95 -1.76 5.24
CA LYS A 109 12.10 -2.59 4.92
C LYS A 109 12.91 -2.96 6.16
N ALA A 110 13.12 -2.01 7.06
CA ALA A 110 13.91 -2.20 8.29
C ALA A 110 13.18 -3.09 9.31
N SER A 111 11.86 -3.02 9.35
CA SER A 111 10.99 -3.78 10.25
C SER A 111 9.75 -4.29 9.51
N PRO A 112 9.89 -5.34 8.70
CA PRO A 112 8.80 -5.86 7.87
C PRO A 112 7.58 -6.27 8.67
N LEU A 113 6.41 -6.11 8.04
CA LEU A 113 5.14 -6.53 8.63
C LEU A 113 5.16 -8.02 8.94
N ARG A 114 4.72 -8.38 10.15
CA ARG A 114 4.49 -9.77 10.56
C ARG A 114 3.00 -10.01 10.70
N LEU A 115 2.52 -11.07 10.02
CA LEU A 115 1.12 -11.45 10.06
C LEU A 115 0.88 -12.36 11.28
N ASP A 116 0.33 -11.77 12.34
CA ASP A 116 -0.17 -12.50 13.48
C ASP A 116 -1.60 -13.05 13.23
N GLU A 117 -2.12 -13.83 14.15
CA GLU A 117 -3.47 -14.41 14.07
C GLU A 117 -4.55 -13.33 13.89
N LYS A 118 -4.39 -12.17 14.54
CA LYS A 118 -5.35 -11.06 14.47
C LYS A 118 -5.41 -10.48 13.06
N LEU A 119 -4.24 -10.27 12.43
CA LEU A 119 -4.16 -9.80 11.04
C LEU A 119 -4.70 -10.83 10.06
N ILE A 120 -4.36 -12.10 10.21
CA ILE A 120 -4.91 -13.18 9.38
C ILE A 120 -6.45 -13.23 9.49
N MET A 121 -7.00 -13.16 10.70
CA MET A 121 -8.47 -13.10 10.91
C MET A 121 -9.10 -11.84 10.29
N TYR A 122 -8.37 -10.74 10.26
CA TYR A 122 -8.83 -9.52 9.58
C TYR A 122 -8.84 -9.71 8.07
N LEU A 123 -7.76 -10.24 7.49
CA LEU A 123 -7.64 -10.47 6.04
C LEU A 123 -8.67 -11.45 5.50
N LYS A 124 -9.10 -12.45 6.28
CA LYS A 124 -10.20 -13.37 5.92
C LYS A 124 -11.55 -12.69 5.64
N LYS A 125 -11.72 -11.43 6.00
CA LYS A 125 -12.94 -10.65 5.73
C LYS A 125 -13.00 -10.06 4.31
N PHE A 126 -11.93 -10.22 3.53
CA PHE A 126 -11.78 -9.68 2.19
C PHE A 126 -11.90 -10.78 1.14
N ASP A 127 -12.35 -10.40 -0.05
CA ASP A 127 -12.53 -11.31 -1.17
C ASP A 127 -11.20 -11.63 -1.86
N ILE A 128 -10.21 -10.71 -1.72
CA ILE A 128 -8.87 -10.85 -2.29
C ILE A 128 -7.86 -10.07 -1.44
N VAL A 129 -6.64 -10.61 -1.37
CA VAL A 129 -5.46 -9.92 -0.82
C VAL A 129 -4.49 -9.60 -1.96
N HIS A 130 -4.11 -8.34 -2.06
CA HIS A 130 -3.08 -7.86 -2.97
C HIS A 130 -1.79 -7.56 -2.20
N THR A 131 -0.66 -7.97 -2.74
CA THR A 131 0.67 -7.56 -2.27
C THR A 131 1.60 -7.31 -3.44
N SER A 132 2.80 -6.81 -3.19
CA SER A 132 3.82 -6.53 -4.21
C SER A 132 5.18 -7.12 -3.81
N CYS A 133 6.08 -7.23 -4.77
CA CYS A 133 7.45 -7.68 -4.53
C CYS A 133 8.29 -6.70 -3.67
N TYR A 134 7.80 -5.48 -3.44
CA TYR A 134 8.44 -4.49 -2.58
C TYR A 134 7.86 -4.44 -1.17
N SER A 135 6.99 -5.39 -0.84
CA SER A 135 6.28 -5.41 0.44
C SER A 135 7.09 -6.01 1.59
N TYR A 136 8.19 -6.70 1.28
CA TYR A 136 9.07 -7.38 2.26
C TYR A 136 8.35 -8.39 3.17
N ILE A 137 7.31 -9.05 2.62
CA ILE A 137 6.50 -10.03 3.37
C ILE A 137 6.56 -11.44 2.76
N ASP A 138 7.59 -11.75 1.99
CA ASP A 138 7.72 -13.03 1.29
C ASP A 138 7.58 -14.22 2.26
N ASP A 139 8.21 -14.13 3.43
CA ASP A 139 8.15 -15.15 4.50
C ASP A 139 6.74 -15.31 5.11
N GLU A 140 5.85 -14.35 4.89
CA GLU A 140 4.50 -14.33 5.45
C GLU A 140 3.43 -14.86 4.47
N LEU A 141 3.79 -15.02 3.17
CA LEU A 141 2.84 -15.41 2.12
C LEU A 141 2.23 -16.80 2.35
N GLU A 142 2.99 -17.73 2.92
CA GLU A 142 2.45 -19.05 3.25
C GLU A 142 1.31 -18.98 4.26
N LYS A 143 1.37 -18.06 5.23
CA LYS A 143 0.29 -17.86 6.19
C LYS A 143 -1.01 -17.41 5.52
N ILE A 144 -0.92 -16.54 4.51
CA ILE A 144 -2.08 -16.08 3.72
C ILE A 144 -2.66 -17.26 2.95
N LYS A 145 -1.82 -18.03 2.27
CA LYS A 145 -2.20 -19.22 1.52
C LYS A 145 -2.85 -20.28 2.41
N ASP A 146 -2.22 -20.62 3.54
CA ASP A 146 -2.71 -21.64 4.48
C ASP A 146 -4.03 -21.22 5.14
N ALA A 147 -4.25 -19.90 5.26
CA ALA A 147 -5.51 -19.36 5.72
C ALA A 147 -6.65 -19.47 4.68
N GLY A 148 -6.34 -19.92 3.45
CA GLY A 148 -7.31 -20.02 2.35
C GLY A 148 -7.78 -18.67 1.82
N ILE A 149 -6.93 -17.64 1.92
CA ILE A 149 -7.23 -16.28 1.44
C ILE A 149 -6.75 -16.16 -0.01
N PRO A 150 -7.63 -15.76 -0.94
CA PRO A 150 -7.25 -15.53 -2.34
C PRO A 150 -6.37 -14.31 -2.55
#